data_ce7449dbe881561e6ab16abbf82911a4
#
_entry.id   ce7449dbe881561e6ab16abbf82911a4
#
_cell.length_a   1.000
_cell.length_b   1.000
_cell.length_c   1.000
_cell.angle_alpha   90.00
_cell.angle_beta   90.00
_cell.angle_gamma   90.00
#
_symmetry.space_group_name_H-M   'P 1'
#
loop_
_entity.id
_entity.type
_entity.pdbx_description
1 polymer ?
#
loop_
_entity_poly.entity_id
_entity_poly.type
_entity_poly.pdbx_seq_one_letter_code
_entity_poly.pdbx_strand_id
1 'polypeptide(L)'
;NRPEQTGVFKTNTVLAYDDNLQLVAWGYPALAQEPPKKKKLQTKPRKPVELFKLHLANVKDDDKPPLPPGLDPRKAITDYLHEMNKLVAETLNSRWPGIRYPQQVRFVLSVPSEWHHDAKAIMRECMFNAGYLENRQSENLEFTTEPEAAAVYCMKSLTEHHLSAGSSFMIVDCGGGTVDLTTRTLLPGMKLSEITERSGDLCGSSYVDREFLRFLGRKLGYAAMKKLKENHYGQMQYLVQQFCSRVKFSFNGNPNEFSTKELDIERVCPALMEYVTGHAKEQMEEADWLIELDFLNVKEMFDPVVNKIIDLITKQLASTERRCSAMFLVGGFSESQYLQQQIRRQFMNQVPIIAVPKHPIAAIERGALEYGLNMEIVQTRVLKFCYGVEVSAKWEKGDPPERRTPSGRIFKFHRLALRGVEVAVDQKFYYTAGPVVPNQTDMTFNIFITPDNNAKYCDEDGMKMLGKMKIDLPDPQRGKNRLVEFTLTFGTMEVKATAINKRTGQIYESSFILEF
;
A
#
# COMPACT_ATOMS: atom_id res chain seq x y z
N ASN A 1 -14.84 4.70 -22.65
CA ASN A 1 -13.77 4.01 -23.38
C ASN A 1 -13.20 2.92 -22.48
N ARG A 2 -13.86 1.76 -22.46
CA ARG A 2 -13.29 0.57 -21.83
C ARG A 2 -12.06 0.16 -22.63
N PRO A 3 -10.92 -0.18 -22.01
CA PRO A 3 -9.84 -0.79 -22.75
C PRO A 3 -10.36 -2.06 -23.42
N GLU A 4 -10.04 -2.26 -24.69
CA GLU A 4 -10.47 -3.43 -25.48
C GLU A 4 -9.86 -4.78 -25.04
N GLN A 5 -9.24 -4.82 -23.87
CA GLN A 5 -8.75 -6.05 -23.25
C GLN A 5 -9.88 -6.69 -22.42
N THR A 6 -10.74 -7.43 -23.08
CA THR A 6 -11.67 -8.35 -22.43
C THR A 6 -10.87 -9.35 -21.57
N GLY A 7 -11.10 -9.33 -20.25
CA GLY A 7 -10.53 -10.30 -19.31
C GLY A 7 -9.44 -9.79 -18.37
N VAL A 8 -9.09 -8.50 -18.39
CA VAL A 8 -8.13 -7.91 -17.43
C VAL A 8 -8.88 -7.35 -16.22
N PHE A 9 -8.51 -7.85 -15.02
CA PHE A 9 -9.14 -7.44 -13.75
C PHE A 9 -8.68 -6.08 -13.22
N LYS A 10 -7.69 -5.43 -13.84
CA LYS A 10 -7.09 -4.17 -13.39
C LYS A 10 -6.95 -3.16 -14.54
N THR A 11 -6.96 -1.88 -14.19
CA THR A 11 -6.53 -0.79 -15.08
C THR A 11 -5.32 -0.08 -14.49
N ASN A 12 -4.59 0.67 -15.30
CA ASN A 12 -3.43 1.44 -14.84
C ASN A 12 -3.87 2.60 -13.95
N THR A 13 -3.15 2.82 -12.86
CA THR A 13 -3.35 3.98 -11.97
C THR A 13 -2.59 5.17 -12.55
N VAL A 14 -3.15 5.76 -13.60
CA VAL A 14 -2.53 6.81 -14.40
C VAL A 14 -3.57 7.84 -14.79
N LEU A 15 -3.16 9.11 -14.80
CA LEU A 15 -3.96 10.27 -15.17
C LEU A 15 -3.21 11.12 -16.21
N ALA A 16 -3.91 11.75 -17.09
CA ALA A 16 -3.36 12.77 -17.98
C ALA A 16 -4.15 14.08 -17.83
N TYR A 17 -3.43 15.16 -17.61
CA TYR A 17 -4.00 16.50 -17.44
C TYR A 17 -3.62 17.42 -18.60
N ASP A 18 -4.45 18.41 -18.85
CA ASP A 18 -4.10 19.54 -19.72
C ASP A 18 -3.25 20.60 -18.97
N ASP A 19 -2.91 21.68 -19.68
CA ASP A 19 -2.09 22.77 -19.11
C ASP A 19 -2.81 23.54 -17.98
N ASN A 20 -4.14 23.39 -17.84
CA ASN A 20 -4.97 23.98 -16.79
C ASN A 20 -5.27 23.00 -15.65
N LEU A 21 -4.56 21.88 -15.57
CA LEU A 21 -4.78 20.80 -14.60
C LEU A 21 -6.22 20.22 -14.61
N GLN A 22 -6.86 20.22 -15.80
CA GLN A 22 -8.11 19.50 -16.02
C GLN A 22 -7.80 18.08 -16.50
N LEU A 23 -8.49 17.09 -15.92
CA LEU A 23 -8.32 15.69 -16.29
C LEU A 23 -8.85 15.47 -17.72
N VAL A 24 -8.03 14.86 -18.58
CA VAL A 24 -8.37 14.59 -19.98
C VAL A 24 -8.40 13.12 -20.34
N ALA A 25 -7.68 12.28 -19.60
CA ALA A 25 -7.69 10.83 -19.74
C ALA A 25 -7.24 10.15 -18.43
N TRP A 26 -7.66 8.91 -18.23
CA TRP A 26 -7.26 8.09 -17.11
C TRP A 26 -7.11 6.61 -17.52
N GLY A 27 -6.43 5.83 -16.69
CA GLY A 27 -6.19 4.43 -16.96
C GLY A 27 -5.25 4.19 -18.14
N TYR A 28 -5.46 3.09 -18.86
CA TYR A 28 -4.64 2.70 -20.01
C TYR A 28 -4.51 3.80 -21.09
N PRO A 29 -5.58 4.49 -21.50
CA PRO A 29 -5.48 5.58 -22.49
C PRO A 29 -4.59 6.75 -22.07
N ALA A 30 -4.36 6.94 -20.76
CA ALA A 30 -3.48 7.99 -20.25
C ALA A 30 -2.00 7.60 -20.28
N LEU A 31 -1.67 6.30 -20.29
CA LEU A 31 -0.30 5.81 -20.16
C LEU A 31 0.40 5.59 -21.50
N ALA A 32 -0.17 4.77 -22.35
CA ALA A 32 0.49 4.26 -23.55
C ALA A 32 -0.04 4.92 -24.81
N GLN A 33 0.86 5.28 -25.71
CA GLN A 33 0.53 5.85 -26.99
C GLN A 33 1.15 5.02 -28.10
N GLU A 34 0.31 4.29 -28.84
CA GLU A 34 0.72 3.64 -30.09
C GLU A 34 1.23 4.72 -31.06
N PRO A 35 2.38 4.48 -31.73
CA PRO A 35 2.89 5.41 -32.73
C PRO A 35 1.86 5.67 -33.82
N PRO A 36 1.63 6.92 -34.23
CA PRO A 36 0.63 7.23 -35.26
C PRO A 36 1.01 6.64 -36.63
N LYS A 37 0.10 5.91 -37.25
CA LYS A 37 0.27 5.29 -38.58
C LYS A 37 0.47 6.30 -39.73
N LYS A 38 0.20 7.58 -39.51
CA LYS A 38 0.41 8.70 -40.46
C LYS A 38 0.86 9.92 -39.66
N LYS A 39 1.71 10.79 -40.25
CA LYS A 39 2.09 12.09 -39.68
C LYS A 39 0.84 12.98 -39.52
N LYS A 40 0.11 12.83 -38.41
CA LYS A 40 -0.89 13.80 -37.95
C LYS A 40 -0.17 14.82 -37.07
N LEU A 41 -0.64 16.09 -37.14
CA LEU A 41 -0.17 17.17 -36.25
C LEU A 41 -0.05 16.61 -34.83
N GLN A 42 1.18 16.57 -34.30
CA GLN A 42 1.43 16.11 -32.95
C GLN A 42 0.87 17.14 -31.98
N THR A 43 -0.22 16.80 -31.31
CA THR A 43 -0.55 17.45 -30.04
C THR A 43 0.62 17.20 -29.09
N LYS A 44 1.08 18.26 -28.36
CA LYS A 44 2.17 18.13 -27.37
C LYS A 44 1.97 16.85 -26.53
N PRO A 45 2.98 15.98 -26.42
CA PRO A 45 2.86 14.77 -25.62
C PRO A 45 2.58 15.18 -24.18
N ARG A 46 1.42 14.80 -23.67
CA ARG A 46 1.05 15.02 -22.28
C ARG A 46 1.82 14.01 -21.43
N LYS A 47 2.52 14.47 -20.39
CA LYS A 47 3.17 13.57 -19.44
C LYS A 47 2.10 12.91 -18.59
N PRO A 48 2.02 11.58 -18.53
CA PRO A 48 1.13 10.89 -17.62
C PRO A 48 1.57 11.12 -16.17
N VAL A 49 0.60 11.23 -15.29
CA VAL A 49 0.78 11.31 -13.84
C VAL A 49 0.58 9.92 -13.27
N GLU A 50 1.65 9.36 -12.73
CA GLU A 50 1.72 7.99 -12.24
C GLU A 50 2.23 7.99 -10.79
N LEU A 51 1.99 6.88 -10.09
CA LEU A 51 2.53 6.63 -8.76
C LEU A 51 2.17 7.70 -7.71
N PHE A 52 1.18 8.54 -7.96
CA PHE A 52 0.76 9.62 -7.06
C PHE A 52 0.30 9.10 -5.69
N LYS A 53 -0.09 7.83 -5.57
CA LYS A 53 -0.37 7.13 -4.30
C LYS A 53 0.86 7.14 -3.37
N LEU A 54 2.09 7.14 -3.90
CA LEU A 54 3.33 7.13 -3.11
C LEU A 54 3.54 8.43 -2.31
N HIS A 55 2.86 9.52 -2.67
CA HIS A 55 2.86 10.75 -1.87
C HIS A 55 2.17 10.59 -0.51
N LEU A 56 1.38 9.54 -0.32
CA LEU A 56 0.78 9.17 0.98
C LEU A 56 1.67 8.20 1.78
N ALA A 57 2.70 7.64 1.16
CA ALA A 57 3.63 6.74 1.83
C ALA A 57 4.75 7.53 2.55
N ASN A 58 5.39 6.88 3.52
CA ASN A 58 6.56 7.43 4.21
C ASN A 58 7.82 7.29 3.34
N VAL A 59 7.83 7.95 2.19
CA VAL A 59 8.94 8.00 1.24
C VAL A 59 9.61 9.37 1.35
N LYS A 60 10.94 9.42 1.27
CA LYS A 60 11.68 10.69 1.26
C LYS A 60 11.22 11.56 0.09
N ASP A 61 11.19 12.87 0.28
CA ASP A 61 10.68 13.81 -0.72
C ASP A 61 11.42 13.69 -2.06
N ASP A 62 12.72 13.44 -2.04
CA ASP A 62 13.55 13.24 -3.24
C ASP A 62 13.20 11.94 -4.02
N ASP A 63 12.62 10.96 -3.35
CA ASP A 63 12.22 9.68 -3.93
C ASP A 63 10.75 9.66 -4.39
N LYS A 64 9.98 10.71 -4.08
CA LYS A 64 8.59 10.85 -4.52
C LYS A 64 8.51 11.09 -6.03
N PRO A 65 7.56 10.46 -6.73
CA PRO A 65 7.38 10.69 -8.16
C PRO A 65 7.01 12.15 -8.43
N PRO A 66 7.61 12.79 -9.47
CA PRO A 66 7.31 14.17 -9.79
C PRO A 66 5.87 14.34 -10.28
N LEU A 67 5.18 15.33 -9.75
CA LEU A 67 3.87 15.76 -10.23
C LEU A 67 4.00 17.03 -11.10
N PRO A 68 3.05 17.30 -11.99
CA PRO A 68 2.96 18.58 -12.67
C PRO A 68 2.94 19.74 -11.69
N PRO A 69 3.60 20.88 -11.99
CA PRO A 69 3.58 22.06 -11.12
C PRO A 69 2.16 22.48 -10.77
N GLY A 70 1.86 22.63 -9.48
CA GLY A 70 0.56 23.02 -8.97
C GLY A 70 -0.47 21.88 -8.82
N LEU A 71 -0.13 20.64 -9.18
CA LEU A 71 -1.01 19.49 -8.94
C LEU A 71 -0.78 18.95 -7.54
N ASP A 72 -1.82 19.03 -6.70
CA ASP A 72 -1.84 18.38 -5.38
C ASP A 72 -2.03 16.86 -5.55
N PRO A 73 -1.24 16.00 -4.87
CA PRO A 73 -1.43 14.55 -4.91
C PRO A 73 -2.82 14.10 -4.46
N ARG A 74 -3.46 14.82 -3.53
CA ARG A 74 -4.85 14.54 -3.09
C ARG A 74 -5.84 14.75 -4.24
N LYS A 75 -5.62 15.80 -5.07
CA LYS A 75 -6.44 16.03 -6.27
C LYS A 75 -6.28 14.87 -7.24
N ALA A 76 -5.05 14.42 -7.51
CA ALA A 76 -4.81 13.29 -8.41
C ALA A 76 -5.49 12.01 -7.92
N ILE A 77 -5.41 11.71 -6.62
CA ILE A 77 -6.10 10.57 -6.01
C ILE A 77 -7.62 10.72 -6.15
N THR A 78 -8.15 11.90 -5.83
CA THR A 78 -9.59 12.18 -5.93
C THR A 78 -10.10 12.05 -7.36
N ASP A 79 -9.38 12.60 -8.34
CA ASP A 79 -9.76 12.52 -9.76
C ASP A 79 -9.77 11.07 -10.26
N TYR A 80 -8.78 10.25 -9.87
CA TYR A 80 -8.76 8.84 -10.23
C TYR A 80 -9.94 8.07 -9.60
N LEU A 81 -10.19 8.29 -8.32
CA LEU A 81 -11.32 7.68 -7.60
C LEU A 81 -12.65 8.14 -8.17
N HIS A 82 -12.77 9.40 -8.60
CA HIS A 82 -13.98 9.93 -9.21
C HIS A 82 -14.31 9.23 -10.54
N GLU A 83 -13.31 8.99 -11.39
CA GLU A 83 -13.52 8.25 -12.64
C GLU A 83 -13.90 6.78 -12.38
N MET A 84 -13.28 6.16 -11.37
CA MET A 84 -13.68 4.82 -10.90
C MET A 84 -15.12 4.82 -10.37
N ASN A 85 -15.51 5.86 -9.61
CA ASN A 85 -16.84 5.99 -9.04
C ASN A 85 -17.94 6.05 -10.12
N LYS A 86 -17.68 6.75 -11.24
CA LYS A 86 -18.60 6.76 -12.39
C LYS A 86 -18.88 5.35 -12.90
N LEU A 87 -17.84 4.53 -13.07
CA LEU A 87 -18.00 3.14 -13.52
C LEU A 87 -18.77 2.29 -12.49
N VAL A 88 -18.52 2.51 -11.20
CA VAL A 88 -19.25 1.81 -10.12
C VAL A 88 -20.73 2.19 -10.17
N ALA A 89 -21.03 3.48 -10.22
CA ALA A 89 -22.42 3.98 -10.28
C ALA A 89 -23.17 3.47 -11.52
N GLU A 90 -22.54 3.53 -12.70
CA GLU A 90 -23.10 3.01 -13.95
C GLU A 90 -23.37 1.50 -13.87
N THR A 91 -22.42 0.74 -13.31
CA THR A 91 -22.54 -0.72 -13.17
C THR A 91 -23.67 -1.08 -12.20
N LEU A 92 -23.77 -0.41 -11.05
CA LEU A 92 -24.81 -0.64 -10.06
C LEU A 92 -26.18 -0.27 -10.62
N ASN A 93 -26.30 0.88 -11.27
CA ASN A 93 -27.56 1.30 -11.89
C ASN A 93 -28.04 0.33 -12.99
N SER A 94 -27.08 -0.22 -13.76
CA SER A 94 -27.40 -1.21 -14.80
C SER A 94 -27.85 -2.57 -14.25
N ARG A 95 -27.19 -3.05 -13.16
CA ARG A 95 -27.43 -4.39 -12.61
C ARG A 95 -28.47 -4.43 -11.50
N TRP A 96 -28.54 -3.37 -10.70
CA TRP A 96 -29.40 -3.25 -9.52
C TRP A 96 -30.04 -1.85 -9.44
N PRO A 97 -30.95 -1.49 -10.33
CA PRO A 97 -31.50 -0.13 -10.45
C PRO A 97 -32.27 0.36 -9.22
N GLY A 98 -32.59 -0.55 -8.27
CA GLY A 98 -33.24 -0.19 -7.01
C GLY A 98 -32.32 0.24 -5.88
N ILE A 99 -30.99 0.12 -6.04
CA ILE A 99 -30.03 0.51 -5.01
C ILE A 99 -29.87 2.04 -4.98
N ARG A 100 -30.06 2.61 -3.80
CA ARG A 100 -29.74 4.02 -3.56
C ARG A 100 -28.24 4.17 -3.35
N TYR A 101 -27.54 4.62 -4.37
CA TYR A 101 -26.10 4.84 -4.36
C TYR A 101 -25.77 6.28 -3.97
N PRO A 102 -24.78 6.55 -3.09
CA PRO A 102 -23.91 5.59 -2.36
C PRO A 102 -24.48 5.08 -1.02
N GLN A 103 -25.66 5.52 -0.59
CA GLN A 103 -26.21 5.33 0.76
C GLN A 103 -26.31 3.87 1.20
N GLN A 104 -26.67 2.98 0.29
CA GLN A 104 -26.88 1.56 0.57
C GLN A 104 -25.68 0.68 0.19
N VAL A 105 -24.54 1.29 -0.10
CA VAL A 105 -23.31 0.58 -0.49
C VAL A 105 -22.25 0.77 0.60
N ARG A 106 -21.73 -0.34 1.11
CA ARG A 106 -20.54 -0.33 1.96
C ARG A 106 -19.31 -0.57 1.08
N PHE A 107 -18.32 0.26 1.25
CA PHE A 107 -17.03 0.16 0.57
C PHE A 107 -15.99 -0.42 1.51
N VAL A 108 -15.19 -1.34 0.99
CA VAL A 108 -13.99 -1.83 1.66
C VAL A 108 -12.79 -1.43 0.82
N LEU A 109 -11.96 -0.56 1.36
CA LEU A 109 -10.78 -0.03 0.68
C LEU A 109 -9.54 -0.71 1.22
N SER A 110 -8.83 -1.45 0.36
CA SER A 110 -7.54 -2.00 0.70
C SER A 110 -6.45 -0.93 0.59
N VAL A 111 -5.57 -0.89 1.58
CA VAL A 111 -4.45 0.04 1.65
C VAL A 111 -3.16 -0.72 1.97
N PRO A 112 -1.99 -0.19 1.58
CA PRO A 112 -0.72 -0.77 1.99
C PRO A 112 -0.63 -0.89 3.51
N SER A 113 -0.02 -1.96 3.97
CA SER A 113 0.18 -2.18 5.40
C SER A 113 1.08 -1.14 6.05
N GLU A 114 1.94 -0.50 5.23
CA GLU A 114 2.90 0.50 5.69
C GLU A 114 2.30 1.90 5.90
N TRP A 115 1.06 2.10 5.50
CA TRP A 115 0.42 3.41 5.63
C TRP A 115 0.13 3.78 7.08
N HIS A 116 0.55 4.99 7.44
CA HIS A 116 0.18 5.64 8.70
C HIS A 116 -1.31 6.02 8.72
N HIS A 117 -1.80 6.39 9.88
CA HIS A 117 -3.19 6.82 10.07
C HIS A 117 -3.53 8.05 9.22
N ASP A 118 -2.58 8.97 9.03
CA ASP A 118 -2.70 10.17 8.18
C ASP A 118 -3.08 9.80 6.74
N ALA A 119 -2.37 8.84 6.16
CA ALA A 119 -2.64 8.40 4.80
C ALA A 119 -4.04 7.83 4.64
N LYS A 120 -4.54 7.12 5.66
CA LYS A 120 -5.93 6.61 5.67
C LYS A 120 -6.95 7.74 5.80
N ALA A 121 -6.66 8.75 6.64
CA ALA A 121 -7.52 9.92 6.79
C ALA A 121 -7.62 10.71 5.48
N ILE A 122 -6.48 10.94 4.80
CA ILE A 122 -6.44 11.56 3.47
C ILE A 122 -7.22 10.73 2.45
N MET A 123 -7.06 9.40 2.46
CA MET A 123 -7.78 8.53 1.54
C MET A 123 -9.29 8.56 1.78
N ARG A 124 -9.74 8.61 3.05
CA ARG A 124 -11.16 8.80 3.40
C ARG A 124 -11.69 10.13 2.87
N GLU A 125 -10.91 11.20 2.97
CA GLU A 125 -11.26 12.50 2.41
C GLU A 125 -11.35 12.44 0.88
N CYS A 126 -10.39 11.80 0.21
CA CYS A 126 -10.43 11.61 -1.24
C CYS A 126 -11.64 10.79 -1.69
N MET A 127 -12.01 9.73 -0.95
CA MET A 127 -13.22 8.93 -1.21
C MET A 127 -14.50 9.76 -1.07
N PHE A 128 -14.58 10.62 -0.03
CA PHE A 128 -15.69 11.55 0.13
C PHE A 128 -15.76 12.55 -1.03
N ASN A 129 -14.66 13.21 -1.36
CA ASN A 129 -14.59 14.19 -2.44
C ASN A 129 -14.86 13.57 -3.82
N ALA A 130 -14.55 12.28 -4.00
CA ALA A 130 -14.84 11.52 -5.22
C ALA A 130 -16.30 11.01 -5.30
N GLY A 131 -17.12 11.23 -4.27
CA GLY A 131 -18.55 10.92 -4.26
C GLY A 131 -18.93 9.51 -3.84
N TYR A 132 -18.02 8.76 -3.19
CA TYR A 132 -18.34 7.45 -2.61
C TYR A 132 -19.09 7.52 -1.28
N LEU A 133 -19.01 8.64 -0.57
CA LEU A 133 -19.55 8.81 0.78
C LEU A 133 -20.44 10.06 0.82
N GLU A 134 -21.50 10.02 1.64
CA GLU A 134 -22.36 11.18 1.88
C GLU A 134 -21.73 12.22 2.82
N ASN A 135 -20.91 11.75 3.75
CA ASN A 135 -20.16 12.59 4.69
C ASN A 135 -18.81 11.93 5.02
N ARG A 136 -17.88 12.72 5.57
CA ARG A 136 -16.51 12.27 5.88
C ARG A 136 -16.45 11.20 6.97
N GLN A 137 -17.41 11.18 7.89
CA GLN A 137 -17.50 10.23 9.01
C GLN A 137 -18.38 9.02 8.70
N SER A 138 -18.78 8.83 7.43
CA SER A 138 -19.64 7.72 7.03
C SER A 138 -19.08 6.37 7.45
N GLU A 139 -19.92 5.56 8.11
CA GLU A 139 -19.60 4.17 8.47
C GLU A 139 -19.64 3.21 7.26
N ASN A 140 -20.03 3.72 6.09
CA ASN A 140 -20.04 2.94 4.86
C ASN A 140 -18.65 2.76 4.21
N LEU A 141 -17.57 3.27 4.83
CA LEU A 141 -16.20 3.01 4.41
C LEU A 141 -15.43 2.30 5.51
N GLU A 142 -15.00 1.09 5.18
CA GLU A 142 -14.08 0.30 5.99
C GLU A 142 -12.72 0.18 5.30
N PHE A 143 -11.66 0.08 6.11
CA PHE A 143 -10.32 -0.18 5.60
C PHE A 143 -9.88 -1.61 5.92
N THR A 144 -9.14 -2.21 5.00
CA THR A 144 -8.35 -3.41 5.25
C THR A 144 -6.95 -3.22 4.66
N THR A 145 -5.96 -4.00 5.08
CA THR A 145 -4.67 -3.96 4.40
C THR A 145 -4.64 -4.93 3.22
N GLU A 146 -3.81 -4.61 2.23
CA GLU A 146 -3.61 -5.48 1.06
C GLU A 146 -3.26 -6.92 1.46
N PRO A 147 -2.25 -7.18 2.37
CA PRO A 147 -1.94 -8.54 2.79
C PRO A 147 -3.03 -9.19 3.68
N GLU A 148 -3.83 -8.41 4.40
CA GLU A 148 -4.96 -8.94 5.17
C GLU A 148 -6.08 -9.43 4.26
N ALA A 149 -6.46 -8.63 3.26
CA ALA A 149 -7.42 -9.03 2.23
C ALA A 149 -6.93 -10.26 1.46
N ALA A 150 -5.64 -10.28 1.07
CA ALA A 150 -5.05 -11.44 0.40
C ALA A 150 -5.14 -12.72 1.26
N ALA A 151 -4.90 -12.62 2.57
CA ALA A 151 -5.04 -13.75 3.49
C ALA A 151 -6.48 -14.27 3.57
N VAL A 152 -7.45 -13.36 3.66
CA VAL A 152 -8.88 -13.73 3.64
C VAL A 152 -9.26 -14.46 2.36
N TYR A 153 -8.79 -13.99 1.20
CA TYR A 153 -8.99 -14.66 -0.07
C TYR A 153 -8.42 -16.08 -0.11
N CYS A 154 -7.22 -16.26 0.46
CA CYS A 154 -6.54 -17.55 0.47
C CYS A 154 -7.16 -18.56 1.42
N MET A 155 -8.11 -18.18 2.29
CA MET A 155 -8.75 -19.10 3.25
C MET A 155 -9.44 -20.29 2.56
N LYS A 156 -10.00 -20.10 1.36
CA LYS A 156 -10.56 -21.21 0.57
C LYS A 156 -9.47 -22.22 0.21
N SER A 157 -8.30 -21.74 -0.20
CA SER A 157 -7.17 -22.61 -0.53
C SER A 157 -6.58 -23.32 0.71
N LEU A 158 -6.71 -22.74 1.91
CA LEU A 158 -6.31 -23.42 3.15
C LEU A 158 -7.11 -24.72 3.34
N THR A 159 -8.41 -24.68 3.10
CA THR A 159 -9.29 -25.85 3.18
C THR A 159 -8.96 -26.88 2.10
N GLU A 160 -8.70 -26.46 0.87
CA GLU A 160 -8.29 -27.33 -0.24
C GLU A 160 -6.98 -28.09 0.05
N HIS A 161 -6.07 -27.47 0.81
CA HIS A 161 -4.80 -28.06 1.24
C HIS A 161 -4.86 -28.73 2.63
N HIS A 162 -6.05 -28.94 3.18
CA HIS A 162 -6.27 -29.62 4.48
C HIS A 162 -5.52 -28.98 5.67
N LEU A 163 -5.32 -27.66 5.64
CA LEU A 163 -4.74 -26.94 6.77
C LEU A 163 -5.78 -26.82 7.89
N SER A 164 -5.36 -27.13 9.10
CA SER A 164 -6.21 -27.11 10.30
C SER A 164 -5.90 -25.92 11.20
N ALA A 165 -6.77 -25.66 12.17
CA ALA A 165 -6.51 -24.66 13.20
C ALA A 165 -5.17 -24.92 13.89
N GLY A 166 -4.40 -23.86 14.10
CA GLY A 166 -3.01 -23.89 14.58
C GLY A 166 -1.95 -23.88 13.47
N SER A 167 -2.32 -24.18 12.21
CA SER A 167 -1.38 -24.10 11.09
C SER A 167 -0.99 -22.64 10.81
N SER A 168 0.30 -22.40 10.61
CA SER A 168 0.84 -21.11 10.21
C SER A 168 1.08 -21.08 8.70
N PHE A 169 0.78 -19.98 8.06
CA PHE A 169 0.99 -19.79 6.62
C PHE A 169 1.44 -18.37 6.31
N MET A 170 2.16 -18.24 5.20
CA MET A 170 2.66 -16.96 4.70
C MET A 170 1.91 -16.55 3.44
N ILE A 171 1.54 -15.29 3.35
CA ILE A 171 1.13 -14.64 2.11
C ILE A 171 2.31 -13.89 1.55
N VAL A 172 2.59 -14.08 0.27
CA VAL A 172 3.60 -13.35 -0.50
C VAL A 172 2.87 -12.62 -1.61
N ASP A 173 2.58 -11.33 -1.40
CA ASP A 173 1.91 -10.49 -2.39
C ASP A 173 2.94 -9.87 -3.32
N CYS A 174 3.10 -10.45 -4.49
CA CYS A 174 3.99 -9.97 -5.53
C CYS A 174 3.22 -9.06 -6.48
N GLY A 175 3.22 -7.76 -6.17
CA GLY A 175 2.55 -6.73 -6.95
C GLY A 175 3.34 -6.22 -8.16
N GLY A 176 2.87 -5.10 -8.72
CA GLY A 176 3.56 -4.38 -9.79
C GLY A 176 4.76 -3.58 -9.29
N GLY A 177 4.62 -2.84 -8.19
CA GLY A 177 5.66 -2.00 -7.60
C GLY A 177 6.33 -2.60 -6.37
N THR A 178 5.55 -3.25 -5.52
CA THR A 178 5.95 -3.77 -4.21
C THR A 178 5.82 -5.28 -4.13
N VAL A 179 6.51 -5.85 -3.15
CA VAL A 179 6.27 -7.19 -2.64
C VAL A 179 6.06 -7.07 -1.14
N ASP A 180 4.95 -7.60 -0.65
CA ASP A 180 4.53 -7.52 0.74
C ASP A 180 4.32 -8.92 1.32
N LEU A 181 4.83 -9.16 2.53
CA LEU A 181 4.77 -10.44 3.21
C LEU A 181 4.05 -10.32 4.55
N THR A 182 3.19 -11.30 4.84
CA THR A 182 2.57 -11.46 6.16
C THR A 182 2.49 -12.92 6.54
N THR A 183 2.70 -13.22 7.82
CA THR A 183 2.56 -14.58 8.35
C THR A 183 1.39 -14.62 9.32
N ARG A 184 0.51 -15.61 9.13
CA ARG A 184 -0.75 -15.76 9.84
C ARG A 184 -0.89 -17.16 10.42
N THR A 185 -1.72 -17.28 11.45
CA THR A 185 -2.18 -18.58 11.97
C THR A 185 -3.67 -18.72 11.72
N LEU A 186 -4.07 -19.90 11.27
CA LEU A 186 -5.47 -20.27 11.16
C LEU A 186 -6.00 -20.61 12.56
N LEU A 187 -7.02 -19.91 13.01
CA LEU A 187 -7.70 -20.13 14.29
C LEU A 187 -8.95 -21.01 14.09
N PRO A 188 -9.50 -21.60 15.18
CA PRO A 188 -10.79 -22.30 15.11
C PRO A 188 -11.90 -21.39 14.52
N GLY A 189 -12.83 -22.00 13.78
CA GLY A 189 -13.93 -21.26 13.13
C GLY A 189 -13.51 -20.46 11.90
N MET A 190 -12.42 -20.85 11.24
CA MET A 190 -11.90 -20.18 10.04
C MET A 190 -11.62 -18.69 10.30
N LYS A 191 -10.95 -18.39 11.39
CA LYS A 191 -10.51 -17.04 11.77
C LYS A 191 -9.00 -16.90 11.62
N LEU A 192 -8.51 -15.67 11.52
CA LEU A 192 -7.10 -15.36 11.28
C LEU A 192 -6.48 -14.58 12.43
N SER A 193 -5.28 -15.00 12.81
CA SER A 193 -4.38 -14.28 13.72
C SER A 193 -3.12 -13.88 12.96
N GLU A 194 -2.58 -12.69 13.21
CA GLU A 194 -1.29 -12.26 12.71
C GLU A 194 -0.21 -12.63 13.73
N ILE A 195 0.92 -13.20 13.27
CA ILE A 195 1.96 -13.69 14.18
C ILE A 195 3.32 -13.01 14.04
N THR A 196 3.55 -12.30 12.96
CA THR A 196 4.79 -11.53 12.75
C THR A 196 4.48 -10.12 12.26
N GLU A 197 5.39 -9.18 12.51
CA GLU A 197 5.38 -7.93 11.77
C GLU A 197 5.43 -8.21 10.27
N ARG A 198 4.71 -7.40 9.52
CA ARG A 198 4.70 -7.44 8.05
C ARG A 198 6.02 -6.91 7.54
N SER A 199 6.53 -7.49 6.45
CA SER A 199 7.70 -6.99 5.75
C SER A 199 7.40 -6.78 4.28
N GLY A 200 8.13 -5.89 3.62
CA GLY A 200 7.96 -5.62 2.19
C GLY A 200 9.09 -4.80 1.64
N ASP A 201 9.19 -4.75 0.31
CA ASP A 201 10.16 -3.91 -0.39
C ASP A 201 9.68 -3.55 -1.81
N LEU A 202 10.35 -2.57 -2.40
CA LEU A 202 10.17 -2.10 -3.77
C LEU A 202 10.87 -3.06 -4.76
N CYS A 203 10.25 -4.22 -5.04
CA CYS A 203 10.77 -5.25 -5.94
C CYS A 203 9.66 -5.99 -6.72
N GLY A 204 8.59 -5.29 -7.05
CA GLY A 204 7.52 -5.84 -7.87
C GLY A 204 7.89 -6.00 -9.35
N SER A 205 6.94 -6.46 -10.16
CA SER A 205 7.18 -6.83 -11.57
C SER A 205 7.66 -5.68 -12.46
N SER A 206 7.39 -4.42 -12.12
CA SER A 206 7.87 -3.25 -12.87
C SER A 206 9.39 -3.07 -12.80
N TYR A 207 10.06 -3.73 -11.85
CA TYR A 207 11.51 -3.73 -11.80
C TYR A 207 12.13 -4.59 -12.91
N VAL A 208 11.44 -5.64 -13.37
CA VAL A 208 11.82 -6.36 -14.60
C VAL A 208 11.74 -5.44 -15.82
N ASP A 209 10.72 -4.56 -15.87
CA ASP A 209 10.58 -3.57 -16.94
C ASP A 209 11.71 -2.53 -16.90
N ARG A 210 12.17 -2.16 -15.69
CA ARG A 210 13.35 -1.30 -15.53
C ARG A 210 14.65 -1.96 -16.01
N GLU A 211 14.83 -3.24 -15.73
CA GLU A 211 15.99 -4.00 -16.25
C GLU A 211 15.95 -4.10 -17.78
N PHE A 212 14.77 -4.28 -18.38
CA PHE A 212 14.60 -4.20 -19.83
C PHE A 212 15.01 -2.82 -20.38
N LEU A 213 14.56 -1.72 -19.77
CA LEU A 213 14.98 -0.37 -20.17
C LEU A 213 16.50 -0.15 -19.99
N ARG A 214 17.11 -0.75 -18.96
CA ARG A 214 18.57 -0.73 -18.77
C ARG A 214 19.29 -1.53 -19.86
N PHE A 215 18.75 -2.68 -20.24
CA PHE A 215 19.27 -3.47 -21.36
C PHE A 215 19.27 -2.64 -22.66
N LEU A 216 18.16 -1.97 -22.96
CA LEU A 216 18.09 -1.06 -24.11
C LEU A 216 19.09 0.10 -23.98
N GLY A 217 19.27 0.64 -22.78
CA GLY A 217 20.26 1.68 -22.51
C GLY A 217 21.71 1.24 -22.79
N ARG A 218 22.04 -0.02 -22.52
CA ARG A 218 23.36 -0.60 -22.87
C ARG A 218 23.53 -0.78 -24.38
N LYS A 219 22.47 -1.18 -25.09
CA LYS A 219 22.51 -1.40 -26.55
C LYS A 219 22.44 -0.10 -27.36
N LEU A 220 21.55 0.81 -26.98
CA LEU A 220 21.18 1.99 -27.79
C LEU A 220 21.75 3.31 -27.24
N GLY A 221 22.35 3.26 -26.05
CA GLY A 221 22.88 4.42 -25.35
C GLY A 221 21.88 5.01 -24.32
N TYR A 222 22.35 5.23 -23.10
CA TYR A 222 21.54 5.81 -22.01
C TYR A 222 21.04 7.22 -22.33
N ALA A 223 21.81 8.00 -23.11
CA ALA A 223 21.40 9.35 -23.54
C ALA A 223 20.18 9.31 -24.46
N ALA A 224 20.11 8.33 -25.37
CA ALA A 224 18.96 8.13 -26.25
C ALA A 224 17.70 7.75 -25.43
N MET A 225 17.85 6.81 -24.49
CA MET A 225 16.76 6.40 -23.60
C MET A 225 16.25 7.54 -22.72
N LYS A 226 17.17 8.41 -22.24
CA LYS A 226 16.80 9.59 -21.47
C LYS A 226 15.96 10.57 -22.30
N LYS A 227 16.41 10.90 -23.50
CA LYS A 227 15.67 11.77 -24.43
C LYS A 227 14.31 11.19 -24.81
N LEU A 228 14.24 9.87 -25.05
CA LEU A 228 12.98 9.18 -25.31
C LEU A 228 12.01 9.35 -24.13
N LYS A 229 12.49 9.13 -22.91
CA LYS A 229 11.69 9.30 -21.68
C LYS A 229 11.20 10.73 -21.51
N GLU A 230 12.03 11.73 -21.82
CA GLU A 230 11.70 13.15 -21.65
C GLU A 230 10.70 13.65 -22.71
N ASN A 231 10.85 13.21 -23.97
CA ASN A 231 10.14 13.80 -25.10
C ASN A 231 9.03 12.89 -25.66
N HIS A 232 9.13 11.57 -25.50
CA HIS A 232 8.22 10.58 -26.09
C HIS A 232 7.84 9.48 -25.10
N TYR A 233 7.48 9.86 -23.87
CA TYR A 233 7.17 8.94 -22.78
C TYR A 233 6.09 7.92 -23.16
N GLY A 234 5.04 8.33 -23.88
CA GLY A 234 3.96 7.44 -24.32
C GLY A 234 4.46 6.31 -25.26
N GLN A 235 5.38 6.60 -26.16
CA GLN A 235 6.00 5.56 -27.01
C GLN A 235 6.93 4.65 -26.20
N MET A 236 7.67 5.20 -25.24
CA MET A 236 8.47 4.38 -24.32
C MET A 236 7.59 3.40 -23.54
N GLN A 237 6.43 3.84 -23.04
CA GLN A 237 5.49 2.97 -22.34
C GLN A 237 4.88 1.92 -23.28
N TYR A 238 4.59 2.27 -24.53
CA TYR A 238 4.14 1.31 -25.54
C TYR A 238 5.21 0.23 -25.81
N LEU A 239 6.47 0.63 -25.92
CA LEU A 239 7.61 -0.28 -26.05
C LEU A 239 7.70 -1.25 -24.86
N VAL A 240 7.59 -0.76 -23.62
CA VAL A 240 7.54 -1.60 -22.42
C VAL A 240 6.37 -2.57 -22.46
N GLN A 241 5.21 -2.15 -22.92
CA GLN A 241 4.03 -3.04 -23.02
C GLN A 241 4.23 -4.14 -24.07
N GLN A 242 4.88 -3.84 -25.19
CA GLN A 242 5.23 -4.86 -26.18
C GLN A 242 6.19 -5.90 -25.59
N PHE A 243 7.19 -5.46 -24.82
CA PHE A 243 8.04 -6.37 -24.05
C PHE A 243 7.23 -7.20 -23.05
N CYS A 244 6.37 -6.60 -22.25
CA CYS A 244 5.54 -7.29 -21.27
C CYS A 244 4.68 -8.38 -21.93
N SER A 245 3.94 -8.04 -22.98
CA SER A 245 2.99 -8.94 -23.60
C SER A 245 3.64 -10.09 -24.41
N ARG A 246 4.77 -9.82 -25.04
CA ARG A 246 5.41 -10.78 -25.94
C ARG A 246 6.52 -11.61 -25.29
N VAL A 247 7.15 -11.08 -24.24
CA VAL A 247 8.35 -11.68 -23.63
C VAL A 247 8.13 -11.99 -22.17
N LYS A 248 7.87 -10.95 -21.35
CA LYS A 248 7.83 -11.04 -19.89
C LYS A 248 6.78 -12.03 -19.39
N PHE A 249 5.53 -11.96 -19.88
CA PHE A 249 4.44 -12.81 -19.38
C PHE A 249 4.58 -14.28 -19.83
N SER A 250 5.28 -14.55 -20.93
CA SER A 250 5.50 -15.90 -21.44
C SER A 250 6.78 -16.55 -20.92
N PHE A 251 7.65 -15.81 -20.22
CA PHE A 251 8.93 -16.33 -19.74
C PHE A 251 8.74 -17.27 -18.54
N ASN A 252 9.06 -18.56 -18.78
CA ASN A 252 8.97 -19.60 -17.76
C ASN A 252 10.33 -20.06 -17.21
N GLY A 253 11.46 -19.56 -17.76
CA GLY A 253 12.82 -19.93 -17.35
C GLY A 253 13.31 -21.29 -17.86
N ASN A 254 12.59 -21.92 -18.79
CA ASN A 254 13.04 -23.15 -19.47
C ASN A 254 13.73 -22.80 -20.80
N PRO A 255 15.06 -22.99 -20.93
CA PRO A 255 15.77 -22.64 -22.14
C PRO A 255 15.33 -23.47 -23.37
N ASN A 256 14.81 -24.69 -23.16
CA ASN A 256 14.36 -25.55 -24.25
C ASN A 256 12.98 -25.14 -24.82
N GLU A 257 12.21 -24.37 -24.08
CA GLU A 257 10.90 -23.87 -24.51
C GLU A 257 10.93 -22.41 -24.95
N PHE A 258 12.03 -21.71 -24.69
CA PHE A 258 12.19 -20.32 -25.07
C PHE A 258 12.66 -20.17 -26.50
N SER A 259 11.91 -19.42 -27.29
CA SER A 259 12.37 -18.94 -28.60
C SER A 259 12.81 -17.49 -28.50
N THR A 260 13.96 -17.15 -29.09
CA THR A 260 14.43 -15.76 -29.22
C THR A 260 13.29 -14.87 -29.75
N LYS A 261 13.10 -13.70 -29.13
CA LYS A 261 12.08 -12.75 -29.52
C LYS A 261 12.72 -11.55 -30.20
N GLU A 262 12.11 -11.10 -31.27
CA GLU A 262 12.51 -9.88 -31.96
C GLU A 262 11.63 -8.69 -31.56
N LEU A 263 12.28 -7.59 -31.32
CA LEU A 263 11.66 -6.30 -31.00
C LEU A 263 12.00 -5.32 -32.12
N ASP A 264 11.02 -5.02 -32.94
CA ASP A 264 11.10 -4.09 -34.06
C ASP A 264 10.94 -2.65 -33.54
N ILE A 265 12.06 -1.94 -33.43
CA ILE A 265 12.09 -0.58 -32.89
C ILE A 265 11.43 0.41 -33.84
N GLU A 266 11.61 0.26 -35.15
CA GLU A 266 10.98 1.13 -36.15
C GLU A 266 9.45 1.12 -36.01
N ARG A 267 8.87 -0.05 -35.77
CA ARG A 267 7.42 -0.24 -35.63
C ARG A 267 6.91 0.16 -34.24
N VAL A 268 7.65 -0.17 -33.18
CA VAL A 268 7.14 -0.06 -31.80
C VAL A 268 7.46 1.29 -31.17
N CYS A 269 8.63 1.87 -31.51
CA CYS A 269 9.11 3.10 -30.91
C CYS A 269 9.98 3.92 -31.88
N PRO A 270 9.43 4.37 -33.04
CA PRO A 270 10.20 5.08 -34.06
C PRO A 270 10.89 6.33 -33.56
N ALA A 271 10.33 7.02 -32.55
CA ALA A 271 10.98 8.19 -31.94
C ALA A 271 12.36 7.87 -31.33
N LEU A 272 12.63 6.62 -30.94
CA LEU A 272 13.93 6.23 -30.40
C LEU A 272 15.03 6.29 -31.45
N MET A 273 14.72 5.99 -32.71
CA MET A 273 15.66 6.03 -33.83
C MET A 273 16.29 7.41 -34.03
N GLU A 274 15.55 8.49 -33.71
CA GLU A 274 16.02 9.88 -33.81
C GLU A 274 17.13 10.20 -32.78
N TYR A 275 17.19 9.45 -31.70
CA TYR A 275 18.09 9.72 -30.58
C TYR A 275 19.31 8.82 -30.51
N VAL A 276 19.29 7.68 -31.20
CA VAL A 276 20.42 6.76 -31.27
C VAL A 276 21.48 7.34 -32.22
N THR A 277 22.74 7.37 -31.79
CA THR A 277 23.85 7.99 -32.53
C THR A 277 25.12 7.15 -32.45
N GLY A 278 26.10 7.45 -33.35
CA GLY A 278 27.39 6.79 -33.36
C GLY A 278 27.30 5.32 -33.70
N HIS A 279 28.22 4.51 -33.19
CA HIS A 279 28.33 3.08 -33.48
C HIS A 279 27.06 2.28 -33.17
N ALA A 280 26.33 2.65 -32.14
CA ALA A 280 25.02 2.02 -31.82
C ALA A 280 24.00 2.22 -32.95
N LYS A 281 24.03 3.37 -33.64
CA LYS A 281 23.17 3.64 -34.78
C LYS A 281 23.55 2.76 -35.97
N GLU A 282 24.83 2.68 -36.28
CA GLU A 282 25.36 1.84 -37.38
C GLU A 282 24.97 0.38 -37.17
N GLN A 283 25.16 -0.16 -35.96
CA GLN A 283 24.76 -1.52 -35.62
C GLN A 283 23.24 -1.76 -35.75
N MET A 284 22.43 -0.78 -35.40
CA MET A 284 20.98 -0.89 -35.51
C MET A 284 20.48 -0.77 -36.95
N GLU A 285 21.17 0.04 -37.79
CA GLU A 285 20.87 0.13 -39.22
C GLU A 285 21.24 -1.17 -39.94
N GLU A 286 22.37 -1.80 -39.57
CA GLU A 286 22.76 -3.13 -40.09
C GLU A 286 21.80 -4.26 -39.67
N ALA A 287 21.16 -4.11 -38.49
CA ALA A 287 20.17 -5.06 -37.95
C ALA A 287 18.71 -4.69 -38.29
N ASP A 288 18.46 -3.80 -39.27
CA ASP A 288 17.12 -3.33 -39.65
C ASP A 288 16.27 -2.88 -38.45
N TRP A 289 16.89 -2.25 -37.46
CA TRP A 289 16.30 -1.81 -36.20
C TRP A 289 15.62 -2.93 -35.38
N LEU A 290 16.02 -4.19 -35.59
CA LEU A 290 15.58 -5.34 -34.83
C LEU A 290 16.50 -5.57 -33.61
N ILE A 291 15.91 -5.78 -32.45
CA ILE A 291 16.62 -6.19 -31.24
C ILE A 291 16.20 -7.59 -30.88
N GLU A 292 17.14 -8.50 -30.89
CA GLU A 292 16.94 -9.85 -30.40
C GLU A 292 17.02 -9.89 -28.87
N LEU A 293 16.07 -10.60 -28.28
CA LEU A 293 15.99 -10.92 -26.86
C LEU A 293 16.10 -12.43 -26.71
N ASP A 294 17.30 -12.90 -26.44
CA ASP A 294 17.57 -14.32 -26.19
C ASP A 294 17.19 -14.73 -24.75
N PHE A 295 17.29 -16.00 -24.43
CA PHE A 295 16.98 -16.55 -23.12
C PHE A 295 17.80 -15.90 -22.00
N LEU A 296 19.11 -15.69 -22.21
CA LEU A 296 20.00 -15.13 -21.20
C LEU A 296 19.68 -13.66 -20.92
N ASN A 297 19.42 -12.88 -21.97
CA ASN A 297 19.03 -11.49 -21.82
C ASN A 297 17.78 -11.36 -20.95
N VAL A 298 16.74 -12.18 -21.21
CA VAL A 298 15.49 -12.13 -20.44
C VAL A 298 15.71 -12.63 -19.02
N LYS A 299 16.48 -13.70 -18.83
CA LYS A 299 16.81 -14.21 -17.50
C LYS A 299 17.53 -13.18 -16.64
N GLU A 300 18.51 -12.46 -17.21
CA GLU A 300 19.25 -11.38 -16.54
C GLU A 300 18.32 -10.22 -16.10
N MET A 301 17.20 -9.99 -16.78
CA MET A 301 16.21 -8.99 -16.38
C MET A 301 15.37 -9.45 -15.18
N PHE A 302 15.11 -10.75 -15.05
CA PHE A 302 14.32 -11.32 -13.97
C PHE A 302 15.12 -11.59 -12.69
N ASP A 303 16.34 -12.11 -12.83
CA ASP A 303 17.14 -12.62 -11.69
C ASP A 303 17.31 -11.61 -10.55
N PRO A 304 17.66 -10.34 -10.77
CA PRO A 304 17.83 -9.38 -9.68
C PRO A 304 16.56 -9.18 -8.87
N VAL A 305 15.41 -9.18 -9.55
CA VAL A 305 14.11 -8.96 -8.92
C VAL A 305 13.68 -10.20 -8.15
N VAL A 306 13.80 -11.38 -8.77
CA VAL A 306 13.42 -12.66 -8.17
C VAL A 306 14.30 -12.98 -6.96
N ASN A 307 15.61 -12.75 -7.04
CA ASN A 307 16.54 -12.97 -5.93
C ASN A 307 16.19 -12.07 -4.74
N LYS A 308 15.83 -10.81 -4.98
CA LYS A 308 15.39 -9.91 -3.91
C LYS A 308 14.11 -10.40 -3.22
N ILE A 309 13.16 -10.96 -3.96
CA ILE A 309 11.95 -11.58 -3.39
C ILE A 309 12.31 -12.80 -2.55
N ILE A 310 13.23 -13.65 -3.02
CA ILE A 310 13.72 -14.82 -2.28
C ILE A 310 14.36 -14.38 -0.95
N ASP A 311 15.19 -13.33 -0.96
CA ASP A 311 15.81 -12.77 0.24
C ASP A 311 14.77 -12.26 1.26
N LEU A 312 13.71 -11.60 0.78
CA LEU A 312 12.60 -11.16 1.63
C LEU A 312 11.88 -12.33 2.28
N ILE A 313 11.53 -13.36 1.50
CA ILE A 313 10.89 -14.57 2.01
C ILE A 313 11.78 -15.25 3.05
N THR A 314 13.09 -15.35 2.79
CA THR A 314 14.06 -15.95 3.70
C THR A 314 14.08 -15.23 5.06
N LYS A 315 14.14 -13.89 5.03
CA LYS A 315 14.10 -13.04 6.23
C LYS A 315 12.79 -13.21 7.00
N GLN A 316 11.67 -13.23 6.30
CA GLN A 316 10.34 -13.39 6.91
C GLN A 316 10.18 -14.77 7.56
N LEU A 317 10.68 -15.85 6.94
CA LEU A 317 10.67 -17.19 7.53
C LEU A 317 11.57 -17.28 8.76
N ALA A 318 12.70 -16.56 8.78
CA ALA A 318 13.60 -16.51 9.91
C ALA A 318 13.07 -15.68 11.10
N SER A 319 12.12 -14.78 10.86
CA SER A 319 11.55 -13.92 11.92
C SER A 319 10.45 -14.60 12.74
N THR A 320 10.03 -15.81 12.40
CA THR A 320 9.00 -16.56 13.11
C THR A 320 9.58 -17.81 13.77
N GLU A 321 9.20 -18.06 15.02
CA GLU A 321 9.53 -19.31 15.73
C GLU A 321 8.63 -20.48 15.29
N ARG A 322 7.51 -20.19 14.62
CA ARG A 322 6.56 -21.19 14.18
C ARG A 322 6.92 -21.70 12.78
N ARG A 323 6.79 -23.03 12.60
CA ARG A 323 6.97 -23.64 11.28
C ARG A 323 5.89 -23.15 10.31
N CYS A 324 6.28 -22.59 9.17
CA CYS A 324 5.39 -22.23 8.10
C CYS A 324 4.91 -23.49 7.36
N SER A 325 3.60 -23.76 7.42
CA SER A 325 2.98 -24.93 6.79
C SER A 325 2.63 -24.73 5.33
N ALA A 326 2.36 -23.48 4.92
CA ALA A 326 2.02 -23.13 3.55
C ALA A 326 2.48 -21.72 3.20
N MET A 327 2.70 -21.49 1.92
CA MET A 327 2.98 -20.19 1.31
C MET A 327 2.03 -19.98 0.13
N PHE A 328 1.31 -18.86 0.13
CA PHE A 328 0.40 -18.49 -0.95
C PHE A 328 0.96 -17.28 -1.69
N LEU A 329 1.22 -17.46 -2.99
CA LEU A 329 1.72 -16.41 -3.86
C LEU A 329 0.53 -15.69 -4.49
N VAL A 330 0.34 -14.41 -4.17
CA VAL A 330 -0.73 -13.56 -4.69
C VAL A 330 -0.15 -12.33 -5.38
N GLY A 331 -1.02 -11.49 -5.96
CA GLY A 331 -0.59 -10.36 -6.79
C GLY A 331 -0.29 -10.75 -8.23
N GLY A 332 -0.23 -9.76 -9.12
CA GLY A 332 -0.09 -10.02 -10.57
C GLY A 332 1.25 -10.65 -10.97
N PHE A 333 2.34 -10.36 -10.25
CA PHE A 333 3.64 -10.95 -10.55
C PHE A 333 3.72 -12.43 -10.15
N SER A 334 2.86 -12.88 -9.24
CA SER A 334 2.75 -14.29 -8.89
C SER A 334 2.23 -15.18 -10.01
N GLU A 335 1.71 -14.62 -11.10
CA GLU A 335 1.38 -15.36 -12.33
C GLU A 335 2.63 -15.77 -13.12
N SER A 336 3.80 -15.15 -12.88
CA SER A 336 5.06 -15.51 -13.52
C SER A 336 5.49 -16.92 -13.15
N GLN A 337 5.53 -17.80 -14.14
CA GLN A 337 5.99 -19.18 -13.94
C GLN A 337 7.44 -19.23 -13.49
N TYR A 338 8.30 -18.33 -14.00
CA TYR A 338 9.70 -18.24 -13.59
C TYR A 338 9.81 -17.91 -12.08
N LEU A 339 9.10 -16.91 -11.60
CA LEU A 339 9.06 -16.57 -10.18
C LEU A 339 8.60 -17.76 -9.32
N GLN A 340 7.49 -18.41 -9.71
CA GLN A 340 6.97 -19.57 -9.01
C GLN A 340 7.97 -20.72 -8.91
N GLN A 341 8.66 -21.01 -10.01
CA GLN A 341 9.67 -22.09 -10.05
C GLN A 341 10.86 -21.77 -9.13
N GLN A 342 11.37 -20.53 -9.15
CA GLN A 342 12.49 -20.15 -8.29
C GLN A 342 12.11 -20.20 -6.81
N ILE A 343 10.91 -19.73 -6.43
CA ILE A 343 10.42 -19.82 -5.05
C ILE A 343 10.26 -21.28 -4.62
N ARG A 344 9.63 -22.12 -5.46
CA ARG A 344 9.49 -23.56 -5.14
C ARG A 344 10.86 -24.24 -5.01
N ARG A 345 11.77 -23.99 -5.92
CA ARG A 345 13.12 -24.56 -5.87
C ARG A 345 13.86 -24.22 -4.57
N GLN A 346 13.69 -23.00 -4.07
CA GLN A 346 14.37 -22.53 -2.86
C GLN A 346 13.72 -23.03 -1.57
N PHE A 347 12.38 -23.10 -1.51
CA PHE A 347 11.68 -23.24 -0.25
C PHE A 347 10.87 -24.53 -0.08
N MET A 348 10.73 -25.41 -1.11
CA MET A 348 9.92 -26.62 -1.01
C MET A 348 10.34 -27.61 0.10
N ASN A 349 11.61 -27.57 0.48
CA ASN A 349 12.12 -28.40 1.58
C ASN A 349 11.78 -27.82 2.98
N GLN A 350 11.47 -26.53 3.05
CA GLN A 350 11.17 -25.82 4.30
C GLN A 350 9.67 -25.58 4.46
N VAL A 351 8.96 -25.27 3.36
CA VAL A 351 7.53 -24.99 3.31
C VAL A 351 6.86 -26.04 2.41
N PRO A 352 6.10 -27.00 2.99
CA PRO A 352 5.57 -28.15 2.23
C PRO A 352 4.57 -27.76 1.13
N ILE A 353 3.83 -26.68 1.33
CA ILE A 353 2.80 -26.22 0.41
C ILE A 353 3.18 -24.83 -0.11
N ILE A 354 3.44 -24.72 -1.40
CA ILE A 354 3.64 -23.44 -2.10
C ILE A 354 2.62 -23.36 -3.23
N ALA A 355 1.57 -22.59 -3.00
CA ALA A 355 0.41 -22.52 -3.88
C ALA A 355 0.18 -21.12 -4.47
N VAL A 356 -0.40 -21.09 -5.65
CA VAL A 356 -0.89 -19.87 -6.31
C VAL A 356 -2.39 -20.02 -6.45
N PRO A 357 -3.22 -19.17 -5.83
CA PRO A 357 -4.68 -19.26 -5.93
C PRO A 357 -5.15 -18.93 -7.35
N LYS A 358 -6.39 -19.32 -7.69
CA LYS A 358 -6.93 -19.28 -9.05
C LYS A 358 -6.84 -17.93 -9.76
N HIS A 359 -6.92 -16.82 -9.07
CA HIS A 359 -6.83 -15.48 -9.65
C HIS A 359 -5.96 -14.61 -8.73
N PRO A 360 -4.64 -14.83 -8.71
CA PRO A 360 -3.77 -14.16 -7.75
C PRO A 360 -3.76 -12.64 -7.91
N ILE A 361 -3.95 -12.14 -9.13
CA ILE A 361 -4.06 -10.71 -9.43
C ILE A 361 -5.29 -10.05 -8.78
N ALA A 362 -6.36 -10.79 -8.56
CA ALA A 362 -7.64 -10.33 -7.99
C ALA A 362 -7.78 -10.70 -6.50
N ALA A 363 -6.74 -11.23 -5.87
CA ALA A 363 -6.80 -11.75 -4.51
C ALA A 363 -7.17 -10.66 -3.48
N ILE A 364 -6.61 -9.46 -3.62
CA ILE A 364 -6.83 -8.36 -2.69
C ILE A 364 -8.28 -7.86 -2.77
N GLU A 365 -8.77 -7.57 -3.97
CA GLU A 365 -10.13 -7.04 -4.14
C GLU A 365 -11.21 -8.02 -3.69
N ARG A 366 -11.02 -9.31 -4.01
CA ARG A 366 -11.95 -10.37 -3.60
C ARG A 366 -11.89 -10.65 -2.11
N GLY A 367 -10.69 -10.63 -1.55
CA GLY A 367 -10.50 -10.76 -0.11
C GLY A 367 -11.05 -9.56 0.67
N ALA A 368 -10.92 -8.36 0.15
CA ALA A 368 -11.54 -7.17 0.73
C ALA A 368 -13.07 -7.26 0.73
N LEU A 369 -13.66 -7.78 -0.36
CA LEU A 369 -15.09 -8.05 -0.41
C LEU A 369 -15.51 -9.08 0.66
N GLU A 370 -14.81 -10.22 0.76
CA GLU A 370 -15.11 -11.25 1.76
C GLU A 370 -14.91 -10.73 3.20
N TYR A 371 -13.87 -9.92 3.44
CA TYR A 371 -13.69 -9.23 4.71
C TYR A 371 -14.87 -8.31 5.05
N GLY A 372 -15.35 -7.52 4.09
CA GLY A 372 -16.50 -6.64 4.29
C GLY A 372 -17.82 -7.37 4.60
N LEU A 373 -17.96 -8.61 4.12
CA LEU A 373 -19.10 -9.48 4.42
C LEU A 373 -18.98 -10.13 5.82
N ASN A 374 -17.78 -10.35 6.30
CA ASN A 374 -17.49 -10.95 7.61
C ASN A 374 -16.21 -10.38 8.23
N MET A 375 -16.30 -9.22 8.86
CA MET A 375 -15.15 -8.53 9.46
C MET A 375 -14.57 -9.26 10.69
N GLU A 376 -15.32 -10.19 11.29
CA GLU A 376 -14.85 -11.02 12.41
C GLU A 376 -13.83 -12.10 12.01
N ILE A 377 -13.56 -12.27 10.71
CA ILE A 377 -12.52 -13.17 10.23
C ILE A 377 -11.14 -12.84 10.82
N VAL A 378 -10.81 -11.55 10.91
CA VAL A 378 -9.55 -11.10 11.50
C VAL A 378 -9.75 -10.87 12.98
N GLN A 379 -9.14 -11.74 13.81
CA GLN A 379 -9.29 -11.70 15.26
C GLN A 379 -8.22 -10.87 15.95
N THR A 380 -7.01 -10.86 15.41
CA THR A 380 -5.88 -10.18 16.04
C THR A 380 -4.99 -9.50 15.02
N ARG A 381 -4.27 -8.49 15.48
CA ARG A 381 -3.24 -7.77 14.71
C ARG A 381 -2.00 -7.55 15.56
N VAL A 382 -0.85 -7.49 14.93
CA VAL A 382 0.42 -7.13 15.57
C VAL A 382 0.66 -5.63 15.43
N LEU A 383 0.86 -4.94 16.55
CA LEU A 383 1.08 -3.50 16.56
C LEU A 383 2.45 -3.13 16.00
N LYS A 384 2.48 -2.20 15.04
CA LYS A 384 3.71 -1.67 14.42
C LYS A 384 4.46 -0.64 15.27
N PHE A 385 3.73 0.01 16.17
CA PHE A 385 4.24 1.07 17.02
C PHE A 385 3.89 0.79 18.48
N CYS A 386 4.66 1.37 19.35
CA CYS A 386 4.30 1.59 20.74
C CYS A 386 3.35 2.81 20.78
N TYR A 387 2.22 2.68 21.45
CA TYR A 387 1.19 3.73 21.58
C TYR A 387 1.11 4.18 23.03
N GLY A 388 0.94 5.48 23.23
CA GLY A 388 0.79 6.03 24.57
C GLY A 388 0.33 7.46 24.58
N VAL A 389 0.25 8.02 25.78
CA VAL A 389 -0.18 9.39 26.02
C VAL A 389 0.88 10.17 26.80
N GLU A 390 0.93 11.48 26.55
CA GLU A 390 1.70 12.39 27.37
C GLU A 390 1.08 12.55 28.73
N VAL A 391 1.88 12.34 29.77
CA VAL A 391 1.43 12.52 31.16
C VAL A 391 2.32 13.53 31.88
N SER A 392 1.70 14.41 32.63
CA SER A 392 2.40 15.31 33.52
C SER A 392 2.66 14.61 34.86
N ALA A 393 3.89 14.18 35.08
CA ALA A 393 4.32 13.51 36.30
C ALA A 393 5.08 14.47 37.25
N LYS A 394 5.27 14.09 38.52
CA LYS A 394 6.21 14.79 39.41
C LYS A 394 7.63 14.50 38.98
N TRP A 395 8.49 15.54 38.90
CA TRP A 395 9.90 15.33 38.61
C TRP A 395 10.58 14.58 39.76
N GLU A 396 11.39 13.58 39.46
CA GLU A 396 12.08 12.74 40.44
C GLU A 396 13.60 12.72 40.17
N LYS A 397 14.40 12.37 41.21
CA LYS A 397 15.85 12.22 41.05
C LYS A 397 16.15 11.10 40.06
N GLY A 398 16.78 11.46 38.95
CA GLY A 398 17.07 10.56 37.82
C GLY A 398 16.38 10.98 36.51
N ASP A 399 15.38 11.85 36.60
CA ASP A 399 14.83 12.52 35.41
C ASP A 399 15.78 13.64 34.94
N PRO A 400 15.87 13.92 33.63
CA PRO A 400 16.69 14.98 33.08
C PRO A 400 16.33 16.34 33.68
N PRO A 401 17.30 17.08 34.26
CA PRO A 401 17.02 18.37 34.88
C PRO A 401 16.45 19.43 33.96
N GLU A 402 16.85 19.41 32.69
CA GLU A 402 16.42 20.31 31.63
C GLU A 402 14.94 20.17 31.26
N ARG A 403 14.35 19.00 31.53
CA ARG A 403 12.93 18.73 31.29
C ARG A 403 12.03 19.08 32.48
N ARG A 404 12.62 19.57 33.59
CA ARG A 404 11.85 19.98 34.77
C ARG A 404 11.13 21.29 34.50
N THR A 405 9.81 21.28 34.61
CA THR A 405 8.98 22.49 34.49
C THR A 405 9.14 23.39 35.72
N PRO A 406 8.80 24.68 35.63
CA PRO A 406 8.81 25.60 36.80
C PRO A 406 7.91 25.13 37.96
N SER A 407 6.86 24.36 37.66
CA SER A 407 5.97 23.75 38.65
C SER A 407 6.52 22.47 39.30
N GLY A 408 7.77 22.07 38.99
CA GLY A 408 8.40 20.88 39.55
C GLY A 408 7.89 19.58 38.92
N ARG A 409 7.28 19.65 37.76
CA ARG A 409 6.76 18.50 37.00
C ARG A 409 7.62 18.19 35.77
N ILE A 410 7.32 17.07 35.16
CA ILE A 410 7.96 16.62 33.92
C ILE A 410 6.91 15.94 33.03
N PHE A 411 7.02 16.11 31.71
CA PHE A 411 6.19 15.39 30.75
C PHE A 411 6.86 14.07 30.39
N LYS A 412 6.15 12.96 30.59
CA LYS A 412 6.61 11.60 30.28
C LYS A 412 5.68 10.94 29.29
N PHE A 413 6.22 10.00 28.51
CA PHE A 413 5.45 9.12 27.67
C PHE A 413 4.93 7.94 28.50
N HIS A 414 3.61 7.87 28.69
CA HIS A 414 2.95 6.74 29.34
C HIS A 414 2.50 5.74 28.27
N ARG A 415 3.17 4.61 28.24
CA ARG A 415 2.92 3.54 27.26
C ARG A 415 1.62 2.83 27.60
N LEU A 416 0.74 2.66 26.60
CA LEU A 416 -0.51 1.91 26.70
C LEU A 416 -0.39 0.55 25.99
N ALA A 417 0.16 0.53 24.78
CA ALA A 417 0.32 -0.68 23.98
C ALA A 417 1.72 -0.72 23.37
N LEU A 418 2.37 -1.88 23.38
CA LEU A 418 3.75 -2.06 22.91
C LEU A 418 3.79 -2.49 21.44
N ARG A 419 4.83 -2.09 20.73
CA ARG A 419 5.16 -2.59 19.40
C ARG A 419 5.45 -4.09 19.44
N GLY A 420 5.01 -4.82 18.41
CA GLY A 420 5.24 -6.26 18.26
C GLY A 420 4.27 -7.13 19.07
N VAL A 421 3.39 -6.53 19.87
CA VAL A 421 2.38 -7.27 20.64
C VAL A 421 1.16 -7.55 19.77
N GLU A 422 0.69 -8.79 19.82
CA GLU A 422 -0.57 -9.21 19.22
C GLU A 422 -1.73 -8.69 20.08
N VAL A 423 -2.66 -7.96 19.47
CA VAL A 423 -3.85 -7.41 20.12
C VAL A 423 -5.11 -7.92 19.44
N ALA A 424 -6.12 -8.24 20.24
CA ALA A 424 -7.43 -8.62 19.72
C ALA A 424 -8.12 -7.42 19.06
N VAL A 425 -8.99 -7.70 18.08
CA VAL A 425 -9.91 -6.71 17.53
C VAL A 425 -10.77 -6.18 18.67
N ASP A 426 -10.92 -4.84 18.75
CA ASP A 426 -11.61 -4.11 19.81
C ASP A 426 -10.96 -4.20 21.22
N GLN A 427 -9.70 -4.65 21.30
CA GLN A 427 -8.96 -4.59 22.55
C GLN A 427 -8.76 -3.14 23.01
N LYS A 428 -9.11 -2.89 24.27
CA LYS A 428 -9.06 -1.56 24.89
C LYS A 428 -7.90 -1.46 25.86
N PHE A 429 -7.19 -0.34 25.77
CA PHE A 429 -6.11 0.02 26.68
C PHE A 429 -6.51 1.30 27.42
N TYR A 430 -6.47 1.26 28.74
CA TYR A 430 -7.02 2.28 29.62
C TYR A 430 -5.94 3.11 30.30
N TYR A 431 -6.23 4.40 30.46
CA TYR A 431 -5.48 5.30 31.33
C TYR A 431 -6.44 6.19 32.10
N THR A 432 -6.31 6.22 33.42
CA THR A 432 -7.14 7.11 34.25
C THR A 432 -6.32 8.32 34.68
N ALA A 433 -6.82 9.50 34.37
CA ALA A 433 -6.21 10.78 34.70
C ALA A 433 -7.17 11.65 35.52
N GLY A 434 -6.59 12.52 36.34
CA GLY A 434 -7.31 13.60 37.00
C GLY A 434 -6.70 14.97 36.68
N PRO A 435 -7.41 16.08 37.01
CA PRO A 435 -6.88 17.41 36.79
C PRO A 435 -5.61 17.67 37.59
N VAL A 436 -4.66 18.36 36.97
CA VAL A 436 -3.37 18.72 37.59
C VAL A 436 -3.61 19.80 38.67
N VAL A 437 -4.50 20.75 38.39
CA VAL A 437 -4.89 21.82 39.32
C VAL A 437 -6.38 21.74 39.65
N PRO A 438 -6.79 22.16 40.86
CA PRO A 438 -8.18 21.99 41.34
C PRO A 438 -9.23 22.68 40.46
N ASN A 439 -8.93 23.83 39.91
CA ASN A 439 -9.86 24.66 39.13
C ASN A 439 -9.76 24.44 37.60
N GLN A 440 -9.08 23.41 37.17
CA GLN A 440 -8.93 23.08 35.74
C GLN A 440 -10.32 22.81 35.11
N THR A 441 -10.60 23.42 33.97
CA THR A 441 -11.91 23.35 33.29
C THR A 441 -11.90 22.43 32.05
N ASP A 442 -10.73 22.04 31.62
CA ASP A 442 -10.56 21.10 30.51
C ASP A 442 -9.34 20.17 30.74
N MET A 443 -9.27 19.10 29.97
CA MET A 443 -8.13 18.17 29.92
C MET A 443 -7.83 17.79 28.47
N THR A 444 -6.55 17.77 28.13
CA THR A 444 -6.09 17.35 26.81
C THR A 444 -5.25 16.09 26.93
N PHE A 445 -5.58 15.07 26.15
CA PHE A 445 -4.76 13.89 25.95
C PHE A 445 -4.00 14.05 24.64
N ASN A 446 -2.69 14.23 24.73
CA ASN A 446 -1.78 14.19 23.58
C ASN A 446 -1.36 12.74 23.38
N ILE A 447 -1.68 12.18 22.22
CA ILE A 447 -1.44 10.77 21.89
C ILE A 447 -0.22 10.68 20.99
N PHE A 448 0.70 9.81 21.35
CA PHE A 448 1.96 9.63 20.65
C PHE A 448 2.18 8.18 20.22
N ILE A 449 2.97 8.00 19.16
CA ILE A 449 3.47 6.71 18.66
C ILE A 449 4.97 6.76 18.50
N THR A 450 5.63 5.61 18.70
CA THR A 450 7.06 5.45 18.48
C THR A 450 7.40 4.01 18.09
N PRO A 451 8.45 3.78 17.28
CA PRO A 451 8.96 2.42 17.04
C PRO A 451 9.71 1.85 18.25
N ASP A 452 10.09 2.67 19.25
CA ASP A 452 10.86 2.26 20.42
C ASP A 452 9.93 1.90 21.60
N ASN A 453 10.01 0.62 22.03
CA ASN A 453 9.28 0.15 23.20
C ASN A 453 9.84 0.67 24.55
N ASN A 454 11.04 1.29 24.55
CA ASN A 454 11.69 1.78 25.77
C ASN A 454 11.59 3.30 25.94
N ALA A 455 10.96 4.01 24.99
CA ALA A 455 10.80 5.46 25.05
C ALA A 455 10.15 5.93 26.37
N LYS A 456 10.70 6.98 26.95
CA LYS A 456 10.27 7.55 28.25
C LYS A 456 9.66 8.94 28.11
N TYR A 457 10.03 9.68 27.05
CA TYR A 457 9.63 11.07 26.86
C TYR A 457 9.05 11.29 25.47
N CYS A 458 8.14 12.25 25.34
CA CYS A 458 7.40 12.52 24.11
C CYS A 458 8.21 13.29 23.04
N ASP A 459 9.45 13.66 23.34
CA ASP A 459 10.39 14.41 22.50
C ASP A 459 11.63 13.59 22.08
N GLU A 460 11.61 12.27 22.33
CA GLU A 460 12.69 11.37 21.89
C GLU A 460 12.62 11.10 20.38
N ASP A 461 13.77 10.70 19.81
CA ASP A 461 13.88 10.39 18.39
C ASP A 461 12.87 9.30 17.98
N GLY A 462 12.19 9.51 16.85
CA GLY A 462 11.17 8.59 16.35
C GLY A 462 9.79 8.76 17.01
N MET A 463 9.64 9.64 18.00
CA MET A 463 8.35 9.99 18.60
C MET A 463 7.54 10.85 17.63
N LYS A 464 6.28 10.48 17.41
CA LYS A 464 5.34 11.25 16.59
C LYS A 464 4.03 11.45 17.33
N MET A 465 3.49 12.66 17.27
CA MET A 465 2.15 12.91 17.76
C MET A 465 1.13 12.33 16.79
N LEU A 466 0.28 11.42 17.27
CA LEU A 466 -0.82 10.83 16.51
C LEU A 466 -2.05 11.75 16.49
N GLY A 467 -2.31 12.44 17.60
CA GLY A 467 -3.42 13.37 17.71
C GLY A 467 -3.64 13.92 19.11
N LYS A 468 -4.63 14.78 19.22
CA LYS A 468 -5.04 15.40 20.51
C LYS A 468 -6.52 15.20 20.74
N MET A 469 -6.89 14.88 21.98
CA MET A 469 -8.26 14.80 22.42
C MET A 469 -8.46 15.79 23.57
N LYS A 470 -9.24 16.83 23.34
CA LYS A 470 -9.62 17.81 24.37
C LYS A 470 -11.02 17.48 24.87
N ILE A 471 -11.18 17.45 26.19
CA ILE A 471 -12.45 17.20 26.87
C ILE A 471 -12.73 18.29 27.91
N ASP A 472 -13.99 18.56 28.16
CA ASP A 472 -14.39 19.46 29.21
C ASP A 472 -14.41 18.76 30.57
N LEU A 473 -13.97 19.45 31.62
CA LEU A 473 -14.02 19.03 33.00
C LEU A 473 -15.01 19.93 33.79
N PRO A 474 -16.28 19.56 33.84
CA PRO A 474 -17.26 20.29 34.61
C PRO A 474 -16.96 20.21 36.13
N ASP A 475 -17.63 21.04 36.92
CA ASP A 475 -17.59 21.07 38.40
C ASP A 475 -16.21 21.40 39.01
N PRO A 476 -15.55 22.52 38.67
CA PRO A 476 -14.22 22.88 39.19
C PRO A 476 -14.17 22.96 40.72
N GLN A 477 -15.30 23.24 41.39
CA GLN A 477 -15.43 23.25 42.83
C GLN A 477 -15.10 21.93 43.54
N ARG A 478 -15.04 20.82 42.79
CA ARG A 478 -14.66 19.49 43.32
C ARG A 478 -13.15 19.22 43.32
N GLY A 479 -12.38 20.20 42.88
CA GLY A 479 -10.93 20.11 42.90
C GLY A 479 -10.41 18.96 42.01
N LYS A 480 -9.52 18.14 42.57
CA LYS A 480 -8.87 17.06 41.84
C LYS A 480 -9.67 15.76 41.73
N ASN A 481 -10.82 15.65 42.39
CA ASN A 481 -11.65 14.44 42.38
C ASN A 481 -12.57 14.35 41.16
N ARG A 482 -12.01 14.58 39.95
CA ARG A 482 -12.70 14.54 38.66
C ARG A 482 -11.93 13.65 37.68
N LEU A 483 -12.05 12.32 37.92
CA LEU A 483 -11.33 11.35 37.16
C LEU A 483 -11.95 11.14 35.77
N VAL A 484 -11.07 11.04 34.77
CA VAL A 484 -11.40 10.73 33.39
C VAL A 484 -10.70 9.42 33.01
N GLU A 485 -11.45 8.49 32.49
CA GLU A 485 -10.90 7.28 31.89
C GLU A 485 -10.71 7.50 30.39
N PHE A 486 -9.48 7.52 29.97
CA PHE A 486 -9.07 7.57 28.58
C PHE A 486 -8.84 6.15 28.07
N THR A 487 -9.31 5.85 26.86
CA THR A 487 -9.19 4.53 26.25
C THR A 487 -8.69 4.66 24.83
N LEU A 488 -7.68 3.86 24.47
CA LEU A 488 -7.34 3.57 23.07
C LEU A 488 -7.89 2.19 22.70
N THR A 489 -8.55 2.12 21.55
CA THR A 489 -9.10 0.88 21.00
C THR A 489 -8.44 0.59 19.64
N PHE A 490 -7.96 -0.64 19.48
CA PHE A 490 -7.24 -1.13 18.29
C PHE A 490 -8.07 -2.20 17.59
N GLY A 491 -9.21 -1.87 17.05
CA GLY A 491 -10.08 -2.90 16.51
C GLY A 491 -10.21 -2.89 15.02
N THR A 492 -10.35 -1.71 14.50
CA THR A 492 -10.39 -1.46 13.06
C THR A 492 -9.01 -0.99 12.58
N MET A 493 -8.88 -0.66 11.30
CA MET A 493 -7.65 -0.07 10.76
C MET A 493 -7.40 1.36 11.28
N GLU A 494 -8.30 1.90 12.08
CA GLU A 494 -8.21 3.21 12.71
C GLU A 494 -8.06 3.04 14.24
N VAL A 495 -7.23 3.87 14.86
CA VAL A 495 -7.15 3.94 16.32
C VAL A 495 -8.26 4.83 16.81
N LYS A 496 -9.16 4.30 17.63
CA LYS A 496 -10.21 5.07 18.28
C LYS A 496 -9.77 5.48 19.69
N ALA A 497 -9.96 6.74 20.03
CA ALA A 497 -9.82 7.18 21.40
C ALA A 497 -11.19 7.59 21.95
N THR A 498 -11.44 7.17 23.16
CA THR A 498 -12.60 7.61 23.92
C THR A 498 -12.16 8.14 25.28
N ALA A 499 -12.86 9.11 25.81
CA ALA A 499 -12.67 9.59 27.17
C ALA A 499 -14.01 9.62 27.89
N ILE A 500 -14.06 9.04 29.07
CA ILE A 500 -15.28 8.99 29.90
C ILE A 500 -15.04 9.74 31.21
N ASN A 501 -15.85 10.76 31.47
CA ASN A 501 -15.89 11.35 32.77
C ASN A 501 -16.53 10.33 33.75
N LYS A 502 -15.72 9.75 34.63
CA LYS A 502 -16.14 8.63 35.50
C LYS A 502 -17.32 8.98 36.43
N ARG A 503 -17.58 10.23 36.59
CA ARG A 503 -18.66 10.68 37.46
C ARG A 503 -19.96 10.97 36.74
N THR A 504 -19.88 11.72 35.63
CA THR A 504 -21.08 12.15 34.90
C THR A 504 -21.53 11.09 33.89
N GLY A 505 -20.64 10.14 33.56
CA GLY A 505 -20.84 9.17 32.46
C GLY A 505 -20.73 9.81 31.08
N GLN A 506 -20.42 11.11 31.01
CA GLN A 506 -20.27 11.77 29.71
C GLN A 506 -19.13 11.18 28.93
N ILE A 507 -19.43 10.78 27.70
CA ILE A 507 -18.49 10.12 26.74
C ILE A 507 -18.07 11.16 25.72
N TYR A 508 -16.78 11.23 25.49
CA TYR A 508 -16.15 11.96 24.40
C TYR A 508 -15.50 10.95 23.48
N GLU A 509 -15.85 10.98 22.21
CA GLU A 509 -15.25 10.12 21.20
C GLU A 509 -14.51 10.98 20.19
N SER A 510 -13.34 10.57 19.81
CA SER A 510 -12.59 11.10 18.70
C SER A 510 -12.07 9.94 17.87
N SER A 511 -12.55 9.86 16.66
CA SER A 511 -11.81 9.21 15.61
C SER A 511 -10.79 10.23 15.13
N PHE A 512 -9.49 9.89 15.14
CA PHE A 512 -8.45 10.85 14.85
C PHE A 512 -8.53 11.32 13.40
N ILE A 513 -9.10 12.51 13.21
CA ILE A 513 -8.81 13.36 12.08
C ILE A 513 -7.57 14.14 12.51
N LEU A 514 -6.44 13.85 11.91
CA LEU A 514 -5.21 14.57 12.17
C LEU A 514 -5.39 16.01 11.69
N GLU A 515 -5.23 16.95 12.61
CA GLU A 515 -4.92 18.33 12.25
C GLU A 515 -3.46 18.37 11.80
N PHE A 516 -3.22 18.81 10.56
CA PHE A 516 -1.91 19.04 9.94
C PHE A 516 -1.30 20.36 10.42
#